data_706450ef0c62c974534e29d1c640385c
#
_entry.id   706450ef0c62c974534e29d1c640385c
#
_cell.length_a   1.000
_cell.length_b   1.000
_cell.length_c   1.000
_cell.angle_alpha   90.00
_cell.angle_beta   90.00
_cell.angle_gamma   90.00
#
_symmetry.space_group_name_H-M   'P 1'
#
loop_
_entity.id
_entity.type
_entity.pdbx_description
1 polymer ?
#
loop_
_entity_poly.entity_id
_entity_poly.type
_entity_poly.pdbx_seq_one_letter_code
_entity_poly.pdbx_strand_id
1 'polypeptide(L)'
;CGGVSHKSPEKVTEELIQSYADNKEERVKDCYNQKDSTEETLQAEITATLNYFQAHSAKSLKMGSCEILSEKENYTYVYITYNLVLDDDQEYPCVGTYMVGKQDKDYYILAPSQITDDMRTQAASDYAKFMTTDTYKEYTKAYDTFIKKNPGYEEKIAGKVS
;
A
#
# COMPACT_ATOMS: atom_id res chain seq x y z
N CYS A 1 12.28 13.52 -15.41
CA CYS A 1 10.87 13.49 -15.19
C CYS A 1 10.39 12.05 -15.04
N GLY A 2 10.34 11.34 -14.23
CA GLY A 2 9.93 9.95 -14.04
C GLY A 2 9.99 9.55 -12.59
N GLY A 3 10.54 10.39 -11.73
CA GLY A 3 10.63 10.12 -10.32
C GLY A 3 9.30 10.31 -9.60
N VAL A 4 9.16 9.66 -8.46
CA VAL A 4 7.97 9.82 -7.62
C VAL A 4 8.11 11.07 -6.75
N SER A 5 6.98 11.58 -6.24
CA SER A 5 7.00 12.70 -5.31
C SER A 5 7.34 12.23 -3.90
N HIS A 6 8.27 12.90 -3.25
CA HIS A 6 8.69 12.60 -1.88
C HIS A 6 8.35 13.76 -0.92
N LYS A 7 7.35 14.57 -1.26
CA LYS A 7 7.10 15.82 -0.53
C LYS A 7 6.35 15.64 0.79
N SER A 8 5.67 14.54 1.00
CA SER A 8 4.95 14.26 2.24
C SER A 8 4.79 12.76 2.45
N PRO A 9 4.53 12.31 3.70
CA PRO A 9 4.26 10.90 3.95
C PRO A 9 3.07 10.38 3.16
N GLU A 10 2.01 11.17 3.05
CA GLU A 10 0.82 10.78 2.30
C GLU A 10 1.15 10.67 0.81
N LYS A 11 1.89 11.64 0.27
CA LYS A 11 2.18 11.68 -1.16
C LYS A 11 3.03 10.48 -1.60
N VAL A 12 4.09 10.15 -0.87
CA VAL A 12 4.94 9.01 -1.24
C VAL A 12 4.15 7.69 -1.13
N THR A 13 3.22 7.60 -0.18
CA THR A 13 2.37 6.42 -0.05
C THR A 13 1.43 6.28 -1.25
N GLU A 14 0.81 7.38 -1.68
CA GLU A 14 -0.01 7.39 -2.89
C GLU A 14 0.80 7.00 -4.13
N GLU A 15 2.02 7.54 -4.24
CA GLU A 15 2.93 7.21 -5.34
C GLU A 15 3.26 5.72 -5.35
N LEU A 16 3.46 5.12 -4.18
CA LEU A 16 3.74 3.69 -4.07
C LEU A 16 2.60 2.86 -4.65
N ILE A 17 1.37 3.13 -4.22
CA ILE A 17 0.20 2.38 -4.69
C ILE A 17 0.00 2.59 -6.20
N GLN A 18 0.12 3.83 -6.67
CA GLN A 18 -0.01 4.12 -8.10
C GLN A 18 1.05 3.36 -8.91
N SER A 19 2.27 3.31 -8.41
CA SER A 19 3.37 2.62 -9.09
C SER A 19 3.12 1.11 -9.18
N TYR A 20 2.58 0.50 -8.13
CA TYR A 20 2.18 -0.91 -8.16
C TYR A 20 1.05 -1.13 -9.16
N ALA A 21 0.03 -0.30 -9.14
CA ALA A 21 -1.11 -0.41 -10.06
C ALA A 21 -0.67 -0.26 -11.51
N ASP A 22 0.29 0.63 -11.77
CA ASP A 22 0.82 0.88 -13.11
C ASP A 22 1.89 -0.12 -13.52
N ASN A 23 2.24 -1.07 -12.65
CA ASN A 23 3.29 -2.08 -12.90
C ASN A 23 4.65 -1.45 -13.22
N LYS A 24 5.02 -0.42 -12.44
CA LYS A 24 6.26 0.33 -12.63
C LYS A 24 7.24 0.02 -11.49
N GLU A 25 7.99 -1.06 -11.63
CA GLU A 25 8.91 -1.52 -10.59
C GLU A 25 9.95 -0.45 -10.18
N GLU A 26 10.51 0.28 -11.13
CA GLU A 26 11.51 1.30 -10.81
C GLU A 26 10.94 2.44 -9.96
N ARG A 27 9.68 2.80 -10.21
CA ARG A 27 9.03 3.82 -9.40
C ARG A 27 8.72 3.30 -7.99
N VAL A 28 8.36 2.03 -7.87
CA VAL A 28 8.19 1.39 -6.55
C VAL A 28 9.49 1.48 -5.75
N LYS A 29 10.61 1.10 -6.37
CA LYS A 29 11.92 1.15 -5.72
C LYS A 29 12.32 2.58 -5.32
N ASP A 30 11.95 3.57 -6.14
CA ASP A 30 12.21 4.97 -5.82
C ASP A 30 11.45 5.41 -4.56
N CYS A 31 10.24 4.90 -4.34
CA CYS A 31 9.50 5.19 -3.10
C CYS A 31 10.25 4.75 -1.85
N TYR A 32 11.07 3.71 -1.95
CA TYR A 32 11.89 3.17 -0.86
C TYR A 32 13.31 3.75 -0.82
N ASN A 33 13.65 4.60 -1.78
CA ASN A 33 15.01 5.10 -1.98
C ASN A 33 16.01 3.95 -2.20
N GLN A 34 15.61 2.94 -2.94
CA GLN A 34 16.46 1.77 -3.24
C GLN A 34 16.48 1.44 -4.72
N LYS A 35 16.43 2.48 -5.55
CA LYS A 35 16.42 2.35 -6.99
C LYS A 35 17.73 1.75 -7.53
N ASP A 36 18.86 2.22 -7.00
CA ASP A 36 20.19 1.79 -7.46
C ASP A 36 20.64 0.46 -6.87
N SER A 37 20.17 0.15 -5.67
CA SER A 37 20.55 -1.07 -4.96
C SER A 37 19.42 -1.47 -4.03
N THR A 38 18.71 -2.53 -4.36
CA THR A 38 17.55 -3.00 -3.61
C THR A 38 17.93 -4.22 -2.77
N GLU A 39 17.66 -4.15 -1.46
CA GLU A 39 17.91 -5.29 -0.58
C GLU A 39 17.02 -6.49 -0.97
N GLU A 40 17.52 -7.69 -0.72
CA GLU A 40 16.89 -8.92 -1.18
C GLU A 40 15.47 -9.11 -0.65
N THR A 41 15.27 -8.86 0.64
CA THR A 41 13.96 -8.99 1.28
C THR A 41 12.94 -8.04 0.66
N LEU A 42 13.36 -6.79 0.41
CA LEU A 42 12.50 -5.80 -0.21
C LEU A 42 12.20 -6.18 -1.67
N GLN A 43 13.21 -6.67 -2.40
CA GLN A 43 12.99 -7.10 -3.79
C GLN A 43 11.93 -8.20 -3.87
N ALA A 44 11.99 -9.16 -2.94
CA ALA A 44 11.00 -10.24 -2.89
C ALA A 44 9.59 -9.69 -2.62
N GLU A 45 9.49 -8.75 -1.68
CA GLU A 45 8.21 -8.11 -1.36
C GLU A 45 7.66 -7.33 -2.56
N ILE A 46 8.51 -6.56 -3.23
CA ILE A 46 8.10 -5.77 -4.40
C ILE A 46 7.59 -6.69 -5.51
N THR A 47 8.35 -7.76 -5.80
CA THR A 47 7.96 -8.72 -6.85
C THR A 47 6.61 -9.36 -6.52
N ALA A 48 6.43 -9.83 -5.29
CA ALA A 48 5.18 -10.45 -4.87
C ALA A 48 4.01 -9.48 -4.95
N THR A 49 4.21 -8.23 -4.54
CA THR A 49 3.17 -7.22 -4.56
C THR A 49 2.80 -6.80 -5.98
N LEU A 50 3.79 -6.66 -6.87
CA LEU A 50 3.53 -6.40 -8.29
C LEU A 50 2.66 -7.50 -8.89
N ASN A 51 3.00 -8.76 -8.60
CA ASN A 51 2.24 -9.90 -9.09
C ASN A 51 0.80 -9.89 -8.54
N TYR A 52 0.66 -9.55 -7.27
CA TYR A 52 -0.67 -9.47 -6.65
C TYR A 52 -1.54 -8.41 -7.32
N PHE A 53 -0.99 -7.22 -7.57
CA PHE A 53 -1.73 -6.16 -8.24
C PHE A 53 -2.13 -6.58 -9.65
N GLN A 54 -1.20 -7.15 -10.41
CA GLN A 54 -1.49 -7.58 -11.78
C GLN A 54 -2.52 -8.70 -11.85
N ALA A 55 -2.59 -9.55 -10.82
CA ALA A 55 -3.56 -10.66 -10.77
C ALA A 55 -5.01 -10.17 -10.83
N HIS A 56 -5.27 -8.96 -10.35
CA HIS A 56 -6.63 -8.39 -10.38
C HIS A 56 -7.06 -7.93 -11.78
N SER A 57 -6.10 -7.73 -12.70
CA SER A 57 -6.38 -7.23 -14.05
C SER A 57 -7.24 -5.97 -14.03
N ALA A 58 -6.94 -5.07 -13.11
CA ALA A 58 -7.69 -3.82 -12.99
C ALA A 58 -7.40 -2.89 -14.18
N LYS A 59 -8.43 -2.21 -14.67
CA LYS A 59 -8.26 -1.24 -15.74
C LYS A 59 -7.83 0.14 -15.23
N SER A 60 -8.08 0.43 -13.96
CA SER A 60 -7.68 1.70 -13.35
C SER A 60 -7.65 1.60 -11.83
N LEU A 61 -7.05 2.60 -11.21
CA LEU A 61 -6.96 2.75 -9.76
C LEU A 61 -7.74 4.00 -9.34
N LYS A 62 -8.55 3.85 -8.31
CA LYS A 62 -9.29 4.98 -7.75
C LYS A 62 -8.82 5.21 -6.32
N MET A 63 -8.12 6.31 -6.07
CA MET A 63 -7.66 6.65 -4.74
C MET A 63 -8.81 7.02 -3.82
N GLY A 64 -8.75 6.54 -2.59
CA GLY A 64 -9.66 6.92 -1.53
C GLY A 64 -9.02 7.98 -0.64
N SER A 65 -8.82 7.66 0.63
CA SER A 65 -8.17 8.57 1.59
C SER A 65 -6.79 8.07 1.96
N CYS A 66 -5.93 9.01 2.33
CA CYS A 66 -4.56 8.70 2.76
C CYS A 66 -4.21 9.70 3.84
N GLU A 67 -4.04 9.22 5.09
CA GLU A 67 -3.81 10.12 6.21
C GLU A 67 -2.84 9.52 7.22
N ILE A 68 -2.24 10.40 8.01
CA ILE A 68 -1.31 10.02 9.05
C ILE A 68 -2.08 9.48 10.25
N LEU A 69 -1.74 8.27 10.69
CA LEU A 69 -2.30 7.66 11.89
C LEU A 69 -1.51 8.05 13.14
N SER A 70 -0.20 8.15 13.02
CA SER A 70 0.65 8.57 14.13
C SER A 70 1.99 9.10 13.62
N GLU A 71 2.55 10.05 14.36
CA GLU A 71 3.88 10.57 14.10
C GLU A 71 4.78 10.18 15.27
N LYS A 72 5.84 9.45 14.95
CA LYS A 72 6.84 9.01 15.92
C LYS A 72 8.17 9.67 15.61
N GLU A 73 9.14 9.51 16.50
CA GLU A 73 10.46 10.13 16.32
C GLU A 73 11.14 9.68 15.01
N ASN A 74 11.06 8.38 14.72
CA ASN A 74 11.81 7.80 13.60
C ASN A 74 10.95 7.44 12.40
N TYR A 75 9.63 7.60 12.48
CA TYR A 75 8.75 7.28 11.35
C TYR A 75 7.38 7.92 11.53
N THR A 76 6.67 8.04 10.41
CA THR A 76 5.27 8.44 10.37
C THR A 76 4.48 7.23 9.87
N TYR A 77 3.40 6.87 10.57
CA TYR A 77 2.57 5.74 10.20
C TYR A 77 1.34 6.25 9.46
N VAL A 78 1.12 5.72 8.24
CA VAL A 78 0.12 6.24 7.30
C VAL A 78 -0.81 5.13 6.87
N TYR A 79 -2.10 5.42 6.74
CA TYR A 79 -3.02 4.49 6.08
C TYR A 79 -3.40 5.04 4.71
N ILE A 80 -3.81 4.15 3.83
CA ILE A 80 -4.32 4.50 2.52
C ILE A 80 -5.45 3.54 2.16
N THR A 81 -6.55 4.10 1.63
CA THR A 81 -7.63 3.30 1.04
C THR A 81 -7.69 3.60 -0.45
N TYR A 82 -8.03 2.60 -1.22
CA TYR A 82 -8.16 2.76 -2.67
C TYR A 82 -9.00 1.61 -3.22
N ASN A 83 -9.47 1.77 -4.44
CA ASN A 83 -10.21 0.71 -5.12
C ASN A 83 -9.52 0.37 -6.44
N LEU A 84 -9.46 -0.92 -6.75
CA LEU A 84 -9.05 -1.38 -8.08
C LEU A 84 -10.31 -1.49 -8.91
N VAL A 85 -10.37 -0.74 -10.00
CA VAL A 85 -11.54 -0.74 -10.89
C VAL A 85 -11.35 -1.86 -11.92
N LEU A 86 -12.26 -2.83 -11.90
CA LEU A 86 -12.16 -4.01 -12.74
C LEU A 86 -12.82 -3.76 -14.12
N ASP A 87 -12.61 -4.68 -15.06
CA ASP A 87 -13.12 -4.54 -16.43
C ASP A 87 -14.64 -4.33 -16.52
N ASP A 88 -15.38 -4.92 -15.57
CA ASP A 88 -16.84 -4.80 -15.52
C ASP A 88 -17.29 -3.60 -14.67
N ASP A 89 -16.39 -2.69 -14.37
CA ASP A 89 -16.61 -1.49 -13.56
C ASP A 89 -16.88 -1.74 -12.07
N GLN A 90 -16.81 -2.98 -11.63
CA GLN A 90 -16.83 -3.25 -10.19
C GLN A 90 -15.54 -2.74 -9.56
N GLU A 91 -15.62 -2.32 -8.31
CA GLU A 91 -14.47 -1.78 -7.59
C GLU A 91 -14.10 -2.70 -6.43
N TYR A 92 -12.86 -3.17 -6.46
CA TYR A 92 -12.34 -4.03 -5.40
C TYR A 92 -11.68 -3.14 -4.33
N PRO A 93 -12.24 -3.10 -3.10
CA PRO A 93 -11.71 -2.20 -2.06
C PRO A 93 -10.41 -2.72 -1.46
N CYS A 94 -9.49 -1.79 -1.22
CA CYS A 94 -8.19 -2.11 -0.62
C CYS A 94 -7.86 -1.13 0.49
N VAL A 95 -7.10 -1.59 1.47
CA VAL A 95 -6.57 -0.76 2.54
C VAL A 95 -5.15 -1.22 2.84
N GLY A 96 -4.26 -0.27 3.14
CA GLY A 96 -2.91 -0.58 3.53
C GLY A 96 -2.39 0.42 4.53
N THR A 97 -1.33 0.04 5.24
CA THR A 97 -0.63 0.94 6.15
C THR A 97 0.86 0.84 5.87
N TYR A 98 1.55 1.96 6.03
CA TYR A 98 2.96 2.07 5.68
C TYR A 98 3.69 2.92 6.70
N MET A 99 4.94 2.57 6.95
CA MET A 99 5.84 3.39 7.76
C MET A 99 6.68 4.22 6.82
N VAL A 100 6.72 5.52 7.07
CA VAL A 100 7.43 6.47 6.22
C VAL A 100 8.50 7.15 7.03
N GLY A 101 9.73 7.15 6.52
CA GLY A 101 10.84 7.87 7.14
C GLY A 101 11.14 9.14 6.39
N LYS A 102 11.91 10.01 7.02
CA LYS A 102 12.35 11.26 6.41
C LYS A 102 13.86 11.27 6.32
N GLN A 103 14.37 11.61 5.13
CA GLN A 103 15.80 11.75 4.89
C GLN A 103 16.02 13.12 4.26
N ASP A 104 16.66 14.02 4.98
CA ASP A 104 16.77 15.43 4.61
C ASP A 104 15.38 16.05 4.47
N LYS A 105 14.97 16.42 3.26
CA LYS A 105 13.66 17.02 3.01
C LYS A 105 12.64 16.02 2.46
N ASP A 106 13.09 14.81 2.13
CA ASP A 106 12.31 13.85 1.38
C ASP A 106 11.78 12.72 2.25
N TYR A 107 10.61 12.23 1.90
CA TYR A 107 9.96 11.13 2.59
C TYR A 107 10.05 9.86 1.74
N TYR A 108 10.38 8.75 2.40
CA TYR A 108 10.55 7.44 1.77
C TYR A 108 9.84 6.37 2.59
N ILE A 109 9.25 5.40 1.90
CA ILE A 109 8.69 4.22 2.57
C ILE A 109 9.84 3.44 3.20
N LEU A 110 9.69 2.99 4.44
CA LEU A 110 10.73 2.22 5.11
C LEU A 110 10.76 0.79 4.58
N ALA A 111 11.97 0.32 4.28
CA ALA A 111 12.21 -1.07 3.89
C ALA A 111 12.13 -1.99 5.13
N PRO A 112 11.90 -3.30 4.93
CA PRO A 112 11.82 -4.23 6.07
C PRO A 112 13.00 -4.15 7.03
N SER A 113 14.23 -3.97 6.52
CA SER A 113 15.43 -3.89 7.36
C SER A 113 15.46 -2.66 8.25
N GLN A 114 14.66 -1.65 7.95
CA GLN A 114 14.61 -0.39 8.70
C GLN A 114 13.53 -0.41 9.78
N ILE A 115 12.74 -1.46 9.84
CA ILE A 115 11.62 -1.56 10.78
C ILE A 115 12.00 -2.48 11.94
N THR A 116 11.98 -1.93 13.15
CA THR A 116 12.32 -2.68 14.36
C THR A 116 11.10 -3.37 14.94
N ASP A 117 11.31 -4.31 15.86
CA ASP A 117 10.21 -4.98 16.54
C ASP A 117 9.35 -4.01 17.36
N ASP A 118 10.01 -3.03 18.00
CA ASP A 118 9.28 -1.99 18.74
C ASP A 118 8.37 -1.17 17.83
N MET A 119 8.85 -0.84 16.64
CA MET A 119 8.04 -0.13 15.64
C MET A 119 6.83 -0.96 15.23
N ARG A 120 7.03 -2.27 15.01
CA ARG A 120 5.92 -3.17 14.65
C ARG A 120 4.88 -3.27 15.76
N THR A 121 5.32 -3.36 17.00
CA THR A 121 4.43 -3.42 18.16
C THR A 121 3.60 -2.15 18.28
N GLN A 122 4.23 -0.99 18.13
CA GLN A 122 3.55 0.29 18.18
C GLN A 122 2.55 0.42 17.02
N ALA A 123 2.96 0.03 15.82
CA ALA A 123 2.10 0.08 14.65
C ALA A 123 0.89 -0.82 14.80
N ALA A 124 1.04 -2.01 15.41
CA ALA A 124 -0.08 -2.91 15.67
C ALA A 124 -1.11 -2.24 16.58
N SER A 125 -0.65 -1.51 17.60
CA SER A 125 -1.54 -0.75 18.50
C SER A 125 -2.27 0.36 17.75
N ASP A 126 -1.55 1.10 16.92
CA ASP A 126 -2.13 2.19 16.13
C ASP A 126 -3.12 1.64 15.08
N TYR A 127 -2.80 0.51 14.50
CA TYR A 127 -3.72 -0.14 13.55
C TYR A 127 -5.00 -0.59 14.23
N ALA A 128 -4.90 -1.13 15.44
CA ALA A 128 -6.08 -1.52 16.22
C ALA A 128 -7.02 -0.32 16.43
N LYS A 129 -6.45 0.85 16.70
CA LYS A 129 -7.24 2.08 16.81
C LYS A 129 -7.87 2.48 15.49
N PHE A 130 -7.11 2.37 14.39
CA PHE A 130 -7.62 2.67 13.05
C PHE A 130 -8.83 1.78 12.72
N MET A 131 -8.80 0.51 13.12
CA MET A 131 -9.89 -0.42 12.86
C MET A 131 -11.21 -0.03 13.54
N THR A 132 -11.20 0.91 14.49
CA THR A 132 -12.41 1.41 15.14
C THR A 132 -12.99 2.62 14.43
N THR A 133 -12.32 3.15 13.43
CA THR A 133 -12.74 4.38 12.74
C THR A 133 -13.83 4.10 11.69
N ASP A 134 -14.56 5.13 11.34
CA ASP A 134 -15.58 5.05 10.29
C ASP A 134 -14.96 4.71 8.94
N THR A 135 -13.77 5.24 8.66
CA THR A 135 -13.04 4.94 7.42
C THR A 135 -12.83 3.44 7.26
N TYR A 136 -12.36 2.78 8.31
CA TYR A 136 -12.13 1.33 8.26
C TYR A 136 -13.44 0.56 8.15
N LYS A 137 -14.48 0.99 8.86
CA LYS A 137 -15.81 0.35 8.80
C LYS A 137 -16.40 0.45 7.40
N GLU A 138 -16.24 1.60 6.75
CA GLU A 138 -16.69 1.77 5.37
C GLU A 138 -15.94 0.83 4.42
N TYR A 139 -14.63 0.69 4.63
CA TYR A 139 -13.83 -0.26 3.86
C TYR A 139 -14.35 -1.68 4.03
N THR A 140 -14.54 -2.15 5.27
CA THR A 140 -14.99 -3.53 5.51
C THR A 140 -16.37 -3.77 4.93
N LYS A 141 -17.26 -2.79 4.99
CA LYS A 141 -18.59 -2.89 4.42
C LYS A 141 -18.54 -3.02 2.90
N ALA A 142 -17.73 -2.19 2.24
CA ALA A 142 -17.56 -2.25 0.80
C ALA A 142 -16.92 -3.57 0.38
N TYR A 143 -15.93 -4.03 1.13
CA TYR A 143 -15.26 -5.31 0.87
C TYR A 143 -16.25 -6.48 0.97
N ASP A 144 -17.05 -6.53 2.03
CA ASP A 144 -18.09 -7.55 2.22
C ASP A 144 -19.07 -7.57 1.05
N THR A 145 -19.52 -6.39 0.63
CA THR A 145 -20.44 -6.27 -0.49
C THR A 145 -19.82 -6.82 -1.76
N PHE A 146 -18.56 -6.49 -2.02
CA PHE A 146 -17.84 -6.99 -3.20
C PHE A 146 -17.73 -8.52 -3.18
N ILE A 147 -17.31 -9.08 -2.04
CA ILE A 147 -17.10 -10.53 -1.93
C ILE A 147 -18.42 -11.29 -2.07
N LYS A 148 -19.52 -10.77 -1.54
CA LYS A 148 -20.84 -11.41 -1.69
C LYS A 148 -21.30 -11.41 -3.16
N LYS A 149 -20.95 -10.39 -3.91
CA LYS A 149 -21.28 -10.33 -5.35
C LYS A 149 -20.33 -11.16 -6.20
N ASN A 150 -19.16 -11.47 -5.69
CA ASN A 150 -18.11 -12.18 -6.43
C ASN A 150 -17.56 -13.36 -5.62
N PRO A 151 -18.40 -14.38 -5.33
CA PRO A 151 -17.94 -15.53 -4.55
C PRO A 151 -16.77 -16.21 -5.24
N GLY A 152 -15.75 -16.57 -4.45
CA GLY A 152 -14.54 -17.21 -4.97
C GLY A 152 -13.50 -16.25 -5.55
N TYR A 153 -13.74 -14.95 -5.46
CA TYR A 153 -12.81 -13.98 -6.04
C TYR A 153 -11.40 -14.06 -5.45
N GLU A 154 -11.29 -14.15 -4.12
CA GLU A 154 -9.99 -14.21 -3.46
C GLU A 154 -9.21 -15.47 -3.83
N GLU A 155 -9.90 -16.61 -3.92
CA GLU A 155 -9.29 -17.88 -4.33
C GLU A 155 -8.78 -17.79 -5.76
N LYS A 156 -9.53 -17.11 -6.63
CA LYS A 156 -9.13 -16.88 -8.02
C LYS A 156 -7.84 -16.06 -8.09
N ILE A 157 -7.75 -14.99 -7.30
CA ILE A 157 -6.55 -14.15 -7.26
C ILE A 157 -5.37 -14.96 -6.70
N ALA A 158 -5.57 -15.68 -5.59
CA ALA A 158 -4.53 -16.52 -5.00
C ALA A 158 -3.97 -17.53 -6.01
N GLY A 159 -4.84 -18.12 -6.83
CA GLY A 159 -4.44 -19.06 -7.86
C GLY A 159 -3.57 -18.42 -8.94
N LYS A 160 -3.76 -17.14 -9.23
CA LYS A 160 -2.96 -16.44 -10.25
C LYS A 160 -1.56 -16.08 -9.77
N VAL A 161 -1.37 -15.92 -8.46
CA VAL A 161 -0.07 -15.52 -7.91
C VAL A 161 0.76 -16.68 -7.38
N SER A 162 0.22 -17.89 -7.36
CA SER A 162 0.94 -19.09 -6.87
C SER A 162 1.62 -19.87 -7.98
#